data_4d2179cf60df792809195bbc96822c89
#
_entry.id   4d2179cf60df792809195bbc96822c89
#
_cell.length_a   1.000
_cell.length_b   1.000
_cell.length_c   1.000
_cell.angle_alpha   90.00
_cell.angle_beta   90.00
_cell.angle_gamma   90.00
#
_symmetry.space_group_name_H-M   'P 1'
#
loop_
_entity.id
_entity.type
_entity.pdbx_description
1 polymer ?
#
loop_
_entity_poly.entity_id
_entity_poly.type
_entity_poly.pdbx_seq_one_letter_code
_entity_poly.pdbx_strand_id
1 'polypeptide(L)'
;MQNKVLIVGASGLVGTAAAISFAREGWQVVAASRRHPELLGHANIDFVPMDLQDKNACVEACANIQGITHLVYTAVFELPGLVDGWSDPLQISTNGQMLENLLDAVTVSNRLQHVTLLQGTKAYGAMVGPMRVPARESQSRVEHPNFYWLQEDFLRAHANIHDYAFTILRPQMIVGPNHGVAMNLPPVVGVYAALRQAEGLSFAFPGGVDRALEAVDVRLVGDSCLWAATHQCAEGETYNLTNGEVFSWRDMWPAIAQTLEVPLGEDESLSVADYVMQREPLWQNIVAKHKLSENTLKQIVGESHHYADLCFAHGTREPTPPIFVSTVKIHQAGFTQTYNSEESFCYWLGDLRERRIIP
;
A
#
# COMPACT_ATOMS: atom_id res chain seq x y z
N MET A 1 -25.02 17.31 -9.61
CA MET A 1 -24.74 15.93 -10.03
C MET A 1 -23.99 15.29 -8.90
N GLN A 2 -24.26 14.03 -8.56
CA GLN A 2 -23.53 13.32 -7.53
C GLN A 2 -22.12 13.02 -8.06
N ASN A 3 -21.08 13.29 -7.27
CA ASN A 3 -19.69 13.00 -7.66
C ASN A 3 -19.49 11.49 -7.78
N LYS A 4 -18.79 11.07 -8.84
CA LYS A 4 -18.51 9.68 -9.14
C LYS A 4 -17.00 9.47 -9.30
N VAL A 5 -16.43 8.52 -8.54
CA VAL A 5 -15.00 8.22 -8.55
C VAL A 5 -14.72 6.85 -9.13
N LEU A 6 -13.69 6.75 -9.95
CA LEU A 6 -13.09 5.50 -10.41
C LEU A 6 -11.86 5.22 -9.55
N ILE A 7 -11.89 4.12 -8.80
CA ILE A 7 -10.74 3.65 -8.01
C ILE A 7 -10.09 2.49 -8.74
N VAL A 8 -8.86 2.68 -9.18
CA VAL A 8 -8.12 1.68 -9.97
C VAL A 8 -7.03 1.03 -9.13
N GLY A 9 -6.95 -0.29 -9.17
CA GLY A 9 -6.21 -1.09 -8.20
C GLY A 9 -7.03 -1.40 -6.95
N ALA A 10 -8.36 -1.42 -7.07
CA ALA A 10 -9.31 -1.51 -5.97
C ALA A 10 -9.22 -2.79 -5.12
N SER A 11 -8.64 -3.88 -5.63
CA SER A 11 -8.37 -5.10 -4.85
C SER A 11 -7.08 -5.03 -4.01
N GLY A 12 -6.29 -3.97 -4.19
CA GLY A 12 -5.09 -3.73 -3.41
C GLY A 12 -5.35 -2.96 -2.11
N LEU A 13 -4.33 -2.87 -1.28
CA LEU A 13 -4.39 -2.26 0.05
C LEU A 13 -4.97 -0.83 0.02
N VAL A 14 -4.37 0.07 -0.74
CA VAL A 14 -4.81 1.47 -0.82
C VAL A 14 -6.11 1.63 -1.60
N GLY A 15 -6.28 0.87 -2.69
CA GLY A 15 -7.50 0.95 -3.49
C GLY A 15 -8.76 0.57 -2.73
N THR A 16 -8.70 -0.48 -1.91
CA THR A 16 -9.79 -0.87 -1.01
C THR A 16 -10.11 0.24 -0.01
N ALA A 17 -9.10 0.80 0.65
CA ALA A 17 -9.31 1.86 1.65
C ALA A 17 -9.87 3.15 1.01
N ALA A 18 -9.36 3.55 -0.15
CA ALA A 18 -9.88 4.69 -0.88
C ALA A 18 -11.36 4.46 -1.27
N ALA A 19 -11.69 3.28 -1.82
CA ALA A 19 -13.08 2.97 -2.18
C ALA A 19 -14.03 3.08 -0.96
N ILE A 20 -13.62 2.58 0.20
CA ILE A 20 -14.38 2.68 1.45
C ILE A 20 -14.52 4.14 1.90
N SER A 21 -13.44 4.95 1.87
CA SER A 21 -13.48 6.36 2.28
C SER A 21 -14.44 7.18 1.41
N PHE A 22 -14.38 7.02 0.09
CA PHE A 22 -15.31 7.70 -0.81
C PHE A 22 -16.76 7.23 -0.63
N ALA A 23 -16.99 5.91 -0.48
CA ALA A 23 -18.32 5.35 -0.29
C ALA A 23 -18.96 5.83 1.02
N ARG A 24 -18.18 5.92 2.10
CA ARG A 24 -18.63 6.44 3.41
C ARG A 24 -19.13 7.88 3.33
N GLU A 25 -18.54 8.70 2.48
CA GLU A 25 -18.97 10.08 2.23
C GLU A 25 -20.04 10.21 1.14
N GLY A 26 -20.68 9.09 0.77
CA GLY A 26 -21.84 9.07 -0.12
C GLY A 26 -21.53 9.24 -1.61
N TRP A 27 -20.28 9.10 -2.03
CA TRP A 27 -19.90 9.09 -3.43
C TRP A 27 -20.39 7.82 -4.14
N GLN A 28 -20.67 7.91 -5.42
CA GLN A 28 -20.73 6.73 -6.27
C GLN A 28 -19.30 6.27 -6.59
N VAL A 29 -18.98 5.03 -6.25
CA VAL A 29 -17.65 4.46 -6.44
C VAL A 29 -17.70 3.37 -7.50
N VAL A 30 -16.81 3.44 -8.49
CA VAL A 30 -16.50 2.34 -9.39
C VAL A 30 -15.15 1.77 -9.01
N ALA A 31 -15.15 0.57 -8.47
CA ALA A 31 -13.94 -0.16 -8.09
C ALA A 31 -13.45 -0.98 -9.29
N ALA A 32 -12.25 -0.69 -9.81
CA ALA A 32 -11.68 -1.37 -10.96
C ALA A 32 -10.39 -2.12 -10.59
N SER A 33 -10.34 -3.40 -10.92
CA SER A 33 -9.17 -4.27 -10.75
C SER A 33 -9.35 -5.58 -11.49
N ARG A 34 -8.29 -6.37 -11.63
CA ARG A 34 -8.35 -7.71 -12.25
C ARG A 34 -9.15 -8.73 -11.42
N ARG A 35 -9.11 -8.59 -10.09
CA ARG A 35 -9.82 -9.46 -9.14
C ARG A 35 -10.87 -8.65 -8.40
N HIS A 36 -12.00 -9.26 -8.08
CA HIS A 36 -13.03 -8.64 -7.26
C HIS A 36 -12.44 -8.33 -5.86
N PRO A 37 -12.57 -7.10 -5.35
CA PRO A 37 -12.14 -6.76 -4.00
C PRO A 37 -13.01 -7.47 -2.94
N GLU A 38 -12.40 -8.02 -1.90
CA GLU A 38 -13.11 -8.79 -0.88
C GLU A 38 -13.84 -7.90 0.15
N LEU A 39 -13.31 -6.72 0.42
CA LEU A 39 -13.74 -5.87 1.54
C LEU A 39 -14.81 -4.83 1.17
N LEU A 40 -15.42 -4.93 -0.01
CA LEU A 40 -16.38 -3.93 -0.50
C LEU A 40 -17.83 -4.38 -0.26
N GLY A 41 -18.29 -4.28 0.97
CA GLY A 41 -19.69 -4.53 1.35
C GLY A 41 -20.63 -3.30 1.30
N HIS A 42 -20.24 -2.23 0.60
CA HIS A 42 -21.00 -0.98 0.55
C HIS A 42 -21.93 -0.94 -0.68
N ALA A 43 -23.19 -0.55 -0.47
CA ALA A 43 -24.25 -0.56 -1.50
C ALA A 43 -24.01 0.41 -2.67
N ASN A 44 -23.11 1.40 -2.53
CA ASN A 44 -22.79 2.41 -3.53
C ASN A 44 -21.45 2.18 -4.23
N ILE A 45 -20.93 0.95 -4.18
CA ILE A 45 -19.69 0.55 -4.87
C ILE A 45 -20.04 -0.47 -5.96
N ASP A 46 -19.80 -0.08 -7.20
CA ASP A 46 -19.88 -0.96 -8.36
C ASP A 46 -18.51 -1.53 -8.68
N PHE A 47 -18.44 -2.76 -9.15
CA PHE A 47 -17.19 -3.40 -9.57
C PHE A 47 -17.10 -3.55 -11.08
N VAL A 48 -15.94 -3.24 -11.64
CA VAL A 48 -15.63 -3.44 -13.07
C VAL A 48 -14.27 -4.17 -13.19
N PRO A 49 -14.25 -5.35 -13.83
CA PRO A 49 -12.99 -6.02 -14.12
C PRO A 49 -12.20 -5.20 -15.16
N MET A 50 -10.90 -4.97 -14.88
CA MET A 50 -10.05 -4.18 -15.76
C MET A 50 -8.60 -4.64 -15.65
N ASP A 51 -7.98 -4.97 -16.79
CA ASP A 51 -6.55 -5.19 -16.89
C ASP A 51 -5.88 -3.98 -17.56
N LEU A 52 -5.08 -3.26 -16.79
CA LEU A 52 -4.40 -2.04 -17.26
C LEU A 52 -3.27 -2.33 -18.25
N GLN A 53 -2.78 -3.55 -18.33
CA GLN A 53 -1.76 -3.94 -19.30
C GLN A 53 -2.35 -4.12 -20.70
N ASP A 54 -3.67 -4.31 -20.80
CA ASP A 54 -4.40 -4.40 -22.07
C ASP A 54 -5.12 -3.08 -22.36
N LYS A 55 -4.62 -2.33 -23.35
CA LYS A 55 -5.21 -1.05 -23.78
C LYS A 55 -6.66 -1.21 -24.26
N ASN A 56 -6.96 -2.30 -24.95
CA ASN A 56 -8.32 -2.54 -25.46
C ASN A 56 -9.29 -2.84 -24.32
N ALA A 57 -8.86 -3.63 -23.33
CA ALA A 57 -9.64 -3.88 -22.11
C ALA A 57 -9.92 -2.60 -21.34
N CYS A 58 -8.98 -1.67 -21.26
CA CYS A 58 -9.19 -0.35 -20.66
C CYS A 58 -10.25 0.46 -21.43
N VAL A 59 -10.16 0.51 -22.75
CA VAL A 59 -11.12 1.23 -23.61
C VAL A 59 -12.53 0.65 -23.48
N GLU A 60 -12.66 -0.68 -23.54
CA GLU A 60 -13.95 -1.37 -23.40
C GLU A 60 -14.58 -1.13 -22.01
N ALA A 61 -13.80 -1.29 -20.94
CA ALA A 61 -14.27 -1.05 -19.59
C ALA A 61 -14.70 0.40 -19.39
N CYS A 62 -13.89 1.38 -19.83
CA CYS A 62 -14.19 2.80 -19.69
C CYS A 62 -15.39 3.26 -20.54
N ALA A 63 -15.64 2.65 -21.71
CA ALA A 63 -16.81 2.95 -22.53
C ALA A 63 -18.14 2.62 -21.83
N ASN A 64 -18.12 1.65 -20.92
CA ASN A 64 -19.29 1.21 -20.15
C ASN A 64 -19.44 1.99 -18.81
N ILE A 65 -18.47 2.83 -18.44
CA ILE A 65 -18.51 3.63 -17.22
C ILE A 65 -18.66 5.10 -17.59
N GLN A 66 -19.82 5.67 -17.28
CA GLN A 66 -20.11 7.08 -17.60
C GLN A 66 -20.22 7.92 -16.33
N GLY A 67 -19.95 9.21 -16.47
CA GLY A 67 -20.09 10.21 -15.42
C GLY A 67 -18.98 10.19 -14.38
N ILE A 68 -17.84 9.57 -14.68
CA ILE A 68 -16.65 9.66 -13.83
C ILE A 68 -16.14 11.10 -13.82
N THR A 69 -16.02 11.66 -12.63
CA THR A 69 -15.49 13.00 -12.39
C THR A 69 -14.13 12.96 -11.71
N HIS A 70 -13.86 11.90 -10.95
CA HIS A 70 -12.62 11.75 -10.18
C HIS A 70 -12.01 10.36 -10.39
N LEU A 71 -10.69 10.28 -10.33
CA LEU A 71 -9.93 9.04 -10.46
C LEU A 71 -8.89 8.94 -9.36
N VAL A 72 -8.79 7.78 -8.72
CA VAL A 72 -7.69 7.43 -7.79
C VAL A 72 -6.92 6.25 -8.37
N TYR A 73 -5.65 6.46 -8.69
CA TYR A 73 -4.77 5.46 -9.28
C TYR A 73 -3.86 4.86 -8.22
N THR A 74 -4.11 3.60 -7.86
CA THR A 74 -3.35 2.84 -6.86
C THR A 74 -2.76 1.54 -7.40
N ALA A 75 -2.93 1.29 -8.70
CA ALA A 75 -2.46 0.05 -9.31
C ALA A 75 -0.93 0.06 -9.47
N VAL A 76 -0.34 -1.10 -9.24
CA VAL A 76 1.08 -1.35 -9.49
C VAL A 76 1.27 -2.75 -10.06
N PHE A 77 2.18 -2.88 -11.01
CA PHE A 77 2.72 -4.14 -11.48
C PHE A 77 4.05 -4.39 -10.77
N GLU A 78 4.14 -5.51 -10.07
CA GLU A 78 5.34 -5.95 -9.36
C GLU A 78 5.80 -7.29 -9.92
N LEU A 79 7.10 -7.41 -10.17
CA LEU A 79 7.74 -8.68 -10.53
C LEU A 79 7.92 -9.58 -9.28
N PRO A 80 7.97 -10.90 -9.44
CA PRO A 80 8.30 -11.81 -8.35
C PRO A 80 9.65 -11.46 -7.70
N GLY A 81 9.73 -11.63 -6.37
CA GLY A 81 10.92 -11.25 -5.57
C GLY A 81 10.94 -9.79 -5.14
N LEU A 82 9.96 -9.00 -5.58
CA LEU A 82 9.65 -7.63 -5.17
C LEU A 82 10.82 -6.65 -5.35
N VAL A 83 11.84 -6.71 -4.48
CA VAL A 83 12.90 -5.69 -4.38
C VAL A 83 13.72 -5.57 -5.67
N ASP A 84 14.11 -6.69 -6.26
CA ASP A 84 14.91 -6.72 -7.49
C ASP A 84 14.14 -6.14 -8.68
N GLY A 85 12.81 -6.28 -8.68
CA GLY A 85 11.93 -5.73 -9.72
C GLY A 85 11.88 -4.20 -9.75
N TRP A 86 12.17 -3.51 -8.66
CA TRP A 86 12.00 -2.06 -8.58
C TRP A 86 12.90 -1.24 -9.52
N SER A 87 14.00 -1.80 -9.95
CA SER A 87 14.90 -1.22 -10.96
C SER A 87 14.81 -1.90 -12.33
N ASP A 88 13.95 -2.92 -12.47
CA ASP A 88 13.81 -3.68 -13.72
C ASP A 88 13.11 -2.82 -14.80
N PRO A 89 13.71 -2.72 -16.02
CA PRO A 89 13.15 -1.92 -17.10
C PRO A 89 11.73 -2.38 -17.52
N LEU A 90 11.43 -3.69 -17.45
CA LEU A 90 10.11 -4.20 -17.77
C LEU A 90 9.07 -3.73 -16.75
N GLN A 91 9.38 -3.80 -15.45
CA GLN A 91 8.47 -3.31 -14.41
C GLN A 91 8.25 -1.80 -14.55
N ILE A 92 9.31 -1.04 -14.84
CA ILE A 92 9.24 0.41 -15.01
C ILE A 92 8.37 0.78 -16.20
N SER A 93 8.63 0.21 -17.39
CA SER A 93 7.86 0.50 -18.59
C SER A 93 6.41 0.06 -18.49
N THR A 94 6.15 -1.12 -17.92
CA THR A 94 4.79 -1.64 -17.71
C THR A 94 3.96 -0.71 -16.83
N ASN A 95 4.51 -0.25 -15.69
CA ASN A 95 3.78 0.67 -14.81
C ASN A 95 3.51 2.04 -15.45
N GLY A 96 4.43 2.54 -16.28
CA GLY A 96 4.18 3.75 -17.09
C GLY A 96 3.01 3.53 -18.05
N GLN A 97 3.08 2.47 -18.86
CA GLN A 97 2.07 2.15 -19.87
C GLN A 97 0.67 1.89 -19.26
N MET A 98 0.60 1.29 -18.07
CA MET A 98 -0.67 1.05 -17.38
C MET A 98 -1.43 2.35 -17.07
N LEU A 99 -0.73 3.40 -16.64
CA LEU A 99 -1.35 4.70 -16.39
C LEU A 99 -1.79 5.37 -17.70
N GLU A 100 -0.95 5.32 -18.74
CA GLU A 100 -1.26 5.85 -20.07
C GLU A 100 -2.51 5.20 -20.65
N ASN A 101 -2.57 3.85 -20.66
CA ASN A 101 -3.73 3.10 -21.17
C ASN A 101 -5.02 3.51 -20.46
N LEU A 102 -4.97 3.73 -19.15
CA LEU A 102 -6.16 4.12 -18.39
C LEU A 102 -6.59 5.56 -18.67
N LEU A 103 -5.68 6.52 -18.56
CA LEU A 103 -6.03 7.95 -18.71
C LEU A 103 -6.50 8.26 -20.13
N ASP A 104 -5.83 7.71 -21.14
CA ASP A 104 -6.29 7.79 -22.53
C ASP A 104 -7.72 7.25 -22.68
N ALA A 105 -8.01 6.08 -22.08
CA ALA A 105 -9.32 5.45 -22.22
C ALA A 105 -10.45 6.20 -21.49
N VAL A 106 -10.20 6.63 -20.24
CA VAL A 106 -11.24 7.23 -19.41
C VAL A 106 -11.66 8.62 -19.91
N THR A 107 -10.73 9.40 -20.47
CA THR A 107 -11.01 10.76 -20.98
C THR A 107 -11.77 10.79 -22.31
N VAL A 108 -11.85 9.67 -23.03
CA VAL A 108 -12.70 9.58 -24.23
C VAL A 108 -14.20 9.74 -23.90
N SER A 109 -14.65 9.15 -22.80
CA SER A 109 -16.08 9.06 -22.43
C SER A 109 -16.47 9.88 -21.20
N ASN A 110 -15.48 10.40 -20.46
CA ASN A 110 -15.68 11.08 -19.19
C ASN A 110 -14.91 12.40 -19.13
N ARG A 111 -15.44 13.36 -18.40
CA ARG A 111 -14.77 14.63 -18.12
C ARG A 111 -14.26 14.61 -16.69
N LEU A 112 -12.97 14.29 -16.54
CA LEU A 112 -12.31 14.31 -15.24
C LEU A 112 -12.23 15.75 -14.70
N GLN A 113 -12.35 15.86 -13.39
CA GLN A 113 -12.09 17.08 -12.62
C GLN A 113 -10.81 16.94 -11.82
N HIS A 114 -10.53 15.72 -11.29
CA HIS A 114 -9.36 15.48 -10.49
C HIS A 114 -8.84 14.03 -10.61
N VAL A 115 -7.51 13.88 -10.57
CA VAL A 115 -6.81 12.59 -10.52
C VAL A 115 -5.87 12.54 -9.32
N THR A 116 -6.02 11.55 -8.45
CA THR A 116 -5.05 11.26 -7.38
C THR A 116 -4.14 10.12 -7.82
N LEU A 117 -2.82 10.36 -7.82
CA LEU A 117 -1.79 9.37 -8.13
C LEU A 117 -1.03 8.98 -6.87
N LEU A 118 -0.88 7.68 -6.60
CA LEU A 118 -0.08 7.16 -5.50
C LEU A 118 1.37 6.88 -5.96
N GLN A 119 2.31 7.37 -5.17
CA GLN A 119 3.74 7.09 -5.27
C GLN A 119 4.26 6.58 -3.91
N GLY A 120 5.51 6.82 -3.58
CA GLY A 120 6.10 6.52 -2.27
C GLY A 120 7.52 7.07 -2.15
N THR A 121 8.23 6.67 -1.10
CA THR A 121 9.57 7.18 -0.76
C THR A 121 10.67 6.83 -1.75
N LYS A 122 10.44 5.87 -2.65
CA LYS A 122 11.34 5.63 -3.80
C LYS A 122 11.55 6.89 -4.64
N ALA A 123 10.58 7.83 -4.65
CA ALA A 123 10.70 9.13 -5.29
C ALA A 123 11.86 9.99 -4.75
N TYR A 124 12.32 9.70 -3.54
CA TYR A 124 13.45 10.40 -2.90
C TYR A 124 14.77 9.65 -2.98
N GLY A 125 14.82 8.57 -3.76
CA GLY A 125 16.04 7.78 -3.97
C GLY A 125 16.41 6.88 -2.79
N ALA A 126 15.44 6.50 -1.94
CA ALA A 126 15.67 5.65 -0.77
C ALA A 126 16.37 4.32 -1.07
N MET A 127 16.28 3.84 -2.33
CA MET A 127 16.88 2.57 -2.78
C MET A 127 18.25 2.75 -3.45
N VAL A 128 18.68 3.97 -3.72
CA VAL A 128 19.93 4.24 -4.45
C VAL A 128 20.98 4.95 -3.61
N GLY A 129 20.62 5.41 -2.43
CA GLY A 129 21.55 6.03 -1.50
C GLY A 129 20.88 6.74 -0.33
N PRO A 130 21.68 7.36 0.55
CA PRO A 130 21.15 8.13 1.66
C PRO A 130 20.29 9.30 1.16
N MET A 131 19.03 9.36 1.63
CA MET A 131 18.18 10.51 1.34
C MET A 131 18.39 11.63 2.36
N ARG A 132 17.98 12.84 1.98
CA ARG A 132 17.84 13.94 2.94
C ARG A 132 16.79 13.60 4.00
N VAL A 133 17.06 13.93 5.25
CA VAL A 133 16.15 13.69 6.39
C VAL A 133 15.73 15.01 7.03
N PRO A 134 14.41 15.26 7.16
CA PRO A 134 13.34 14.57 6.45
C PRO A 134 13.30 14.93 4.95
N ALA A 135 12.86 14.00 4.11
CA ALA A 135 12.61 14.28 2.71
C ALA A 135 11.38 15.20 2.57
N ARG A 136 11.44 16.12 1.62
CA ARG A 136 10.39 17.12 1.38
C ARG A 136 9.98 17.12 -0.08
N GLU A 137 8.73 17.40 -0.33
CA GLU A 137 8.13 17.40 -1.67
C GLU A 137 8.77 18.44 -2.60
N SER A 138 9.35 19.50 -2.03
CA SER A 138 10.08 20.55 -2.78
C SER A 138 11.48 20.15 -3.24
N GLN A 139 11.96 18.94 -2.91
CA GLN A 139 13.26 18.45 -3.38
C GLN A 139 13.23 18.15 -4.88
N SER A 140 14.35 18.41 -5.56
CA SER A 140 14.55 17.96 -6.92
C SER A 140 14.45 16.43 -7.00
N ARG A 141 13.97 15.93 -8.13
CA ARG A 141 13.98 14.49 -8.42
C ARG A 141 15.39 13.92 -8.30
N VAL A 142 15.48 12.74 -7.69
CA VAL A 142 16.73 11.96 -7.73
C VAL A 142 16.74 11.17 -9.03
N GLU A 143 17.77 11.35 -9.85
CA GLU A 143 17.89 10.62 -11.10
C GLU A 143 18.25 9.16 -10.86
N HIS A 144 17.29 8.29 -11.07
CA HIS A 144 17.44 6.85 -11.05
C HIS A 144 16.29 6.19 -11.82
N PRO A 145 16.43 4.96 -12.30
CA PRO A 145 15.34 4.21 -12.92
C PRO A 145 14.15 4.08 -11.96
N ASN A 146 13.01 4.68 -12.33
CA ASN A 146 11.81 4.67 -11.48
C ASN A 146 10.57 4.97 -12.31
N PHE A 147 9.56 4.12 -12.25
CA PHE A 147 8.32 4.33 -12.99
C PHE A 147 7.51 5.54 -12.49
N TYR A 148 7.73 6.02 -11.26
CA TYR A 148 7.06 7.23 -10.76
C TYR A 148 7.32 8.44 -11.66
N TRP A 149 8.51 8.54 -12.26
CA TRP A 149 8.83 9.66 -13.15
C TRP A 149 8.06 9.58 -14.46
N LEU A 150 7.92 8.38 -15.04
CA LEU A 150 7.09 8.18 -16.23
C LEU A 150 5.63 8.54 -15.97
N GLN A 151 5.10 8.06 -14.85
CA GLN A 151 3.71 8.32 -14.46
C GLN A 151 3.47 9.80 -14.15
N GLU A 152 4.36 10.44 -13.41
CA GLU A 152 4.21 11.86 -13.05
C GLU A 152 4.32 12.77 -14.28
N ASP A 153 5.28 12.53 -15.16
CA ASP A 153 5.46 13.34 -16.37
C ASP A 153 4.28 13.19 -17.32
N PHE A 154 3.80 11.96 -17.51
CA PHE A 154 2.59 11.71 -18.29
C PHE A 154 1.35 12.37 -17.67
N LEU A 155 1.11 12.18 -16.36
CA LEU A 155 -0.03 12.77 -15.66
C LEU A 155 -0.06 14.30 -15.81
N ARG A 156 1.08 14.98 -15.60
CA ARG A 156 1.17 16.45 -15.73
C ARG A 156 0.85 16.93 -17.14
N ALA A 157 1.41 16.26 -18.14
CA ALA A 157 1.17 16.61 -19.55
C ALA A 157 -0.31 16.35 -19.92
N HIS A 158 -0.84 15.19 -19.54
CA HIS A 158 -2.22 14.78 -19.85
C HIS A 158 -3.25 15.67 -19.13
N ALA A 159 -3.01 16.03 -17.87
CA ALA A 159 -3.86 16.94 -17.11
C ALA A 159 -3.95 18.32 -17.77
N ASN A 160 -2.85 18.84 -18.27
CA ASN A 160 -2.80 20.12 -18.99
C ASN A 160 -3.59 20.07 -20.33
N ILE A 161 -3.54 18.93 -21.05
CA ILE A 161 -4.27 18.77 -22.33
C ILE A 161 -5.78 18.64 -22.10
N HIS A 162 -6.20 17.94 -21.05
CA HIS A 162 -7.59 17.58 -20.78
C HIS A 162 -8.27 18.45 -19.71
N ASP A 163 -7.58 19.47 -19.20
CA ASP A 163 -8.08 20.49 -18.25
C ASP A 163 -8.70 19.89 -16.98
N TYR A 164 -7.91 19.09 -16.24
CA TYR A 164 -8.27 18.59 -14.92
C TYR A 164 -7.13 18.78 -13.89
N ALA A 165 -7.50 18.86 -12.62
CA ALA A 165 -6.54 18.94 -11.52
C ALA A 165 -5.98 17.54 -11.15
N PHE A 166 -4.84 17.50 -10.47
CA PHE A 166 -4.29 16.26 -9.92
C PHE A 166 -3.59 16.50 -8.57
N THR A 167 -3.45 15.42 -7.82
CA THR A 167 -2.62 15.38 -6.59
C THR A 167 -1.78 14.12 -6.58
N ILE A 168 -0.53 14.22 -6.13
CA ILE A 168 0.38 13.08 -5.94
C ILE A 168 0.56 12.83 -4.45
N LEU A 169 0.26 11.64 -3.97
CA LEU A 169 0.43 11.22 -2.58
C LEU A 169 1.59 10.25 -2.45
N ARG A 170 2.48 10.48 -1.48
CA ARG A 170 3.68 9.67 -1.22
C ARG A 170 3.63 9.09 0.20
N PRO A 171 2.83 8.03 0.43
CA PRO A 171 2.81 7.34 1.71
C PRO A 171 4.13 6.61 1.99
N GLN A 172 4.47 6.53 3.28
CA GLN A 172 5.51 5.64 3.81
C GLN A 172 4.99 4.19 3.86
N MET A 173 5.61 3.33 4.69
CA MET A 173 5.17 1.94 4.92
C MET A 173 3.68 1.89 5.25
N ILE A 174 2.88 1.38 4.31
CA ILE A 174 1.42 1.31 4.49
C ILE A 174 1.05 0.06 5.27
N VAL A 175 0.16 0.21 6.25
CA VAL A 175 -0.30 -0.87 7.13
C VAL A 175 -1.81 -1.03 7.01
N GLY A 176 -2.29 -2.25 6.76
CA GLY A 176 -3.73 -2.47 6.62
C GLY A 176 -4.17 -3.94 6.55
N PRO A 177 -5.47 -4.19 6.25
CA PRO A 177 -6.12 -5.49 6.39
C PRO A 177 -5.91 -6.46 5.22
N ASN A 178 -5.46 -5.99 4.07
CA ASN A 178 -5.40 -6.82 2.88
C ASN A 178 -4.29 -7.87 2.98
N HIS A 179 -4.62 -9.09 2.64
CA HIS A 179 -3.68 -10.21 2.53
C HIS A 179 -3.41 -10.57 1.05
N GLY A 180 -2.39 -11.37 0.78
CA GLY A 180 -2.02 -11.77 -0.58
C GLY A 180 -1.55 -10.63 -1.49
N VAL A 181 -1.23 -9.49 -0.92
CA VAL A 181 -0.70 -8.30 -1.63
C VAL A 181 0.80 -8.16 -1.41
N ALA A 182 1.44 -7.28 -2.17
CA ALA A 182 2.81 -6.90 -1.92
C ALA A 182 2.89 -5.77 -0.86
N MET A 183 3.98 -5.73 -0.09
CA MET A 183 4.33 -4.65 0.83
C MET A 183 3.29 -4.36 1.94
N ASN A 184 2.69 -5.42 2.53
CA ASN A 184 1.84 -5.31 3.72
C ASN A 184 2.31 -6.27 4.81
N LEU A 185 2.70 -5.75 5.98
CA LEU A 185 3.35 -6.54 7.04
C LEU A 185 2.41 -7.30 7.97
N PRO A 186 1.22 -6.81 8.38
CA PRO A 186 0.39 -7.51 9.35
C PRO A 186 0.10 -8.98 9.01
N PRO A 187 -0.25 -9.38 7.77
CA PRO A 187 -0.43 -10.80 7.44
C PRO A 187 0.83 -11.64 7.64
N VAL A 188 2.00 -11.09 7.30
CA VAL A 188 3.28 -11.80 7.44
C VAL A 188 3.65 -12.01 8.91
N VAL A 189 3.48 -10.96 9.72
CA VAL A 189 3.74 -11.00 11.18
C VAL A 189 2.81 -12.00 11.86
N GLY A 190 1.53 -12.01 11.50
CA GLY A 190 0.55 -12.95 12.04
C GLY A 190 0.87 -14.40 11.68
N VAL A 191 1.24 -14.66 10.43
CA VAL A 191 1.68 -16.00 9.98
C VAL A 191 2.97 -16.43 10.71
N TYR A 192 3.95 -15.55 10.80
CA TYR A 192 5.19 -15.81 11.52
C TYR A 192 4.94 -16.21 12.98
N ALA A 193 4.10 -15.45 13.69
CA ALA A 193 3.72 -15.74 15.06
C ALA A 193 3.02 -17.12 15.21
N ALA A 194 2.08 -17.42 14.33
CA ALA A 194 1.35 -18.68 14.32
C ALA A 194 2.26 -19.90 14.08
N LEU A 195 3.22 -19.76 13.16
CA LEU A 195 4.21 -20.82 12.91
C LEU A 195 5.13 -21.03 14.11
N ARG A 196 5.65 -19.96 14.72
CA ARG A 196 6.46 -20.03 15.95
C ARG A 196 5.72 -20.74 17.07
N GLN A 197 4.48 -20.35 17.31
CA GLN A 197 3.63 -20.98 18.34
C GLN A 197 3.37 -22.46 18.06
N ALA A 198 3.13 -22.84 16.81
CA ALA A 198 2.91 -24.24 16.44
C ALA A 198 4.16 -25.12 16.60
N GLU A 199 5.35 -24.54 16.48
CA GLU A 199 6.62 -25.20 16.76
C GLU A 199 6.99 -25.20 18.27
N GLY A 200 6.18 -24.59 19.13
CA GLY A 200 6.48 -24.45 20.56
C GLY A 200 7.58 -23.44 20.87
N LEU A 201 7.83 -22.51 19.94
CA LEU A 201 8.86 -21.47 20.06
C LEU A 201 8.22 -20.15 20.49
N SER A 202 8.98 -19.32 21.20
CA SER A 202 8.58 -17.95 21.54
C SER A 202 8.59 -17.04 20.31
N PHE A 203 7.80 -15.95 20.36
CA PHE A 203 7.71 -14.94 19.32
C PHE A 203 8.90 -13.97 19.40
N ALA A 204 10.03 -14.40 18.85
CA ALA A 204 11.25 -13.63 18.77
C ALA A 204 11.17 -12.53 17.72
N PHE A 205 11.80 -11.35 17.94
CA PHE A 205 12.00 -10.39 16.85
C PHE A 205 13.05 -10.93 15.86
N PRO A 206 12.70 -11.09 14.56
CA PRO A 206 13.57 -11.80 13.60
C PRO A 206 14.64 -10.91 12.96
N GLY A 207 14.58 -9.59 13.19
CA GLY A 207 15.34 -8.61 12.42
C GLY A 207 16.81 -8.44 12.83
N GLY A 208 17.45 -7.50 12.14
CA GLY A 208 18.83 -7.08 12.38
C GLY A 208 18.94 -5.86 13.30
N VAL A 209 19.72 -4.86 12.87
CA VAL A 209 19.94 -3.63 13.64
C VAL A 209 18.64 -2.90 13.94
N ASP A 210 18.51 -2.38 15.15
CA ASP A 210 17.37 -1.54 15.51
C ASP A 210 17.43 -0.18 14.81
N ARG A 211 16.28 0.31 14.38
CA ARG A 211 16.16 1.60 13.68
C ARG A 211 14.77 2.20 13.87
N ALA A 212 14.72 3.52 13.89
CA ALA A 212 13.45 4.24 13.82
C ALA A 212 12.86 4.19 12.40
N LEU A 213 11.56 4.04 12.32
CA LEU A 213 10.79 3.91 11.08
C LEU A 213 9.54 4.80 11.15
N GLU A 214 8.95 5.06 9.99
CA GLU A 214 7.62 5.67 9.87
C GLU A 214 6.68 4.69 9.17
N ALA A 215 5.42 4.68 9.60
CA ALA A 215 4.34 3.96 8.94
C ALA A 215 3.16 4.89 8.64
N VAL A 216 2.24 4.41 7.83
CA VAL A 216 0.95 5.06 7.61
C VAL A 216 -0.17 4.03 7.60
N ASP A 217 -1.20 4.27 8.42
CA ASP A 217 -2.41 3.48 8.40
C ASP A 217 -3.13 3.66 7.06
N VAL A 218 -3.58 2.58 6.47
CA VAL A 218 -4.24 2.63 5.16
C VAL A 218 -5.53 3.46 5.17
N ARG A 219 -6.20 3.59 6.33
CA ARG A 219 -7.38 4.45 6.50
C ARG A 219 -7.00 5.91 6.27
N LEU A 220 -5.87 6.37 6.83
CA LEU A 220 -5.35 7.70 6.60
C LEU A 220 -5.04 7.95 5.12
N VAL A 221 -4.48 6.95 4.42
CA VAL A 221 -4.23 7.06 2.97
C VAL A 221 -5.53 7.15 2.20
N GLY A 222 -6.55 6.35 2.53
CA GLY A 222 -7.88 6.43 1.91
C GLY A 222 -8.53 7.81 2.11
N ASP A 223 -8.50 8.31 3.35
CA ASP A 223 -9.07 9.62 3.70
C ASP A 223 -8.30 10.78 3.05
N SER A 224 -6.98 10.65 2.87
CA SER A 224 -6.18 11.64 2.13
C SER A 224 -6.50 11.68 0.64
N CYS A 225 -6.86 10.54 0.02
CA CYS A 225 -7.34 10.51 -1.36
C CYS A 225 -8.66 11.27 -1.50
N LEU A 226 -9.59 11.08 -0.58
CA LEU A 226 -10.86 11.82 -0.56
C LEU A 226 -10.63 13.31 -0.29
N TRP A 227 -9.76 13.66 0.65
CA TRP A 227 -9.40 15.04 0.95
C TRP A 227 -8.79 15.72 -0.29
N ALA A 228 -7.84 15.06 -0.96
CA ALA A 228 -7.22 15.58 -2.17
C ALA A 228 -8.23 15.85 -3.30
N ALA A 229 -9.22 14.97 -3.44
CA ALA A 229 -10.28 15.09 -4.45
C ALA A 229 -11.29 16.22 -4.16
N THR A 230 -11.32 16.77 -2.95
CA THR A 230 -12.35 17.74 -2.50
C THR A 230 -11.80 19.10 -2.09
N HIS A 231 -10.48 19.27 -2.05
CA HIS A 231 -9.85 20.50 -1.56
C HIS A 231 -8.97 21.14 -2.62
N GLN A 232 -9.32 22.35 -3.01
CA GLN A 232 -8.58 23.11 -4.03
C GLN A 232 -7.09 23.31 -3.69
N CYS A 233 -6.73 23.39 -2.41
CA CYS A 233 -5.34 23.50 -1.98
C CYS A 233 -4.49 22.24 -2.29
N ALA A 234 -5.11 21.14 -2.73
CA ALA A 234 -4.43 19.93 -3.15
C ALA A 234 -4.14 19.87 -4.65
N GLU A 235 -4.75 20.76 -5.44
CA GLU A 235 -4.62 20.77 -6.90
C GLU A 235 -3.19 21.10 -7.35
N GLY A 236 -2.62 20.22 -8.18
CA GLY A 236 -1.25 20.35 -8.72
C GLY A 236 -0.14 19.99 -7.71
N GLU A 237 -0.50 19.58 -6.52
CA GLU A 237 0.40 19.42 -5.39
C GLU A 237 0.86 17.96 -5.17
N THR A 238 1.97 17.83 -4.46
CA THR A 238 2.49 16.54 -3.99
C THR A 238 2.56 16.58 -2.46
N TYR A 239 2.15 15.49 -1.78
CA TYR A 239 2.18 15.39 -0.32
C TYR A 239 2.75 14.05 0.14
N ASN A 240 3.60 14.11 1.17
CA ASN A 240 4.02 12.95 1.94
C ASN A 240 2.97 12.57 2.98
N LEU A 241 2.87 11.27 3.27
CA LEU A 241 1.94 10.75 4.28
C LEU A 241 2.65 9.80 5.25
N THR A 242 2.46 10.04 6.54
CA THR A 242 2.80 9.14 7.65
C THR A 242 1.70 9.21 8.70
N ASN A 243 1.77 8.32 9.70
CA ASN A 243 0.89 8.41 10.88
C ASN A 243 1.13 9.66 11.73
N GLY A 244 2.28 10.35 11.56
CA GLY A 244 2.68 11.53 12.33
C GLY A 244 3.70 11.24 13.42
N GLU A 245 4.20 10.02 13.53
CA GLU A 245 5.20 9.60 14.50
C GLU A 245 6.22 8.62 13.93
N VAL A 246 7.26 8.34 14.68
CA VAL A 246 8.26 7.30 14.41
C VAL A 246 8.15 6.19 15.45
N PHE A 247 8.55 4.97 15.08
CA PHE A 247 8.54 3.81 15.95
C PHE A 247 9.80 2.95 15.74
N SER A 248 10.10 2.07 16.69
CA SER A 248 11.04 0.96 16.57
C SER A 248 10.27 -0.37 16.62
N TRP A 249 10.69 -1.34 15.82
CA TRP A 249 10.08 -2.67 15.87
C TRP A 249 10.22 -3.32 17.24
N ARG A 250 11.37 -3.16 17.91
CA ARG A 250 11.60 -3.78 19.21
C ARG A 250 10.71 -3.20 20.29
N ASP A 251 10.45 -1.89 20.25
CA ASP A 251 9.56 -1.26 21.22
C ASP A 251 8.09 -1.66 20.96
N MET A 252 7.70 -1.88 19.70
CA MET A 252 6.34 -2.29 19.34
C MET A 252 6.11 -3.81 19.46
N TRP A 253 7.18 -4.62 19.41
CA TRP A 253 7.06 -6.08 19.35
C TRP A 253 6.31 -6.71 20.53
N PRO A 254 6.46 -6.22 21.79
CA PRO A 254 5.68 -6.69 22.93
C PRO A 254 4.16 -6.49 22.76
N ALA A 255 3.72 -5.33 22.22
CA ALA A 255 2.30 -5.06 21.98
C ALA A 255 1.74 -5.98 20.88
N ILE A 256 2.51 -6.25 19.84
CA ILE A 256 2.17 -7.22 18.79
C ILE A 256 2.03 -8.63 19.39
N ALA A 257 3.01 -9.06 20.23
CA ALA A 257 2.95 -10.36 20.89
C ALA A 257 1.69 -10.51 21.77
N GLN A 258 1.33 -9.44 22.50
CA GLN A 258 0.11 -9.40 23.31
C GLN A 258 -1.15 -9.51 22.45
N THR A 259 -1.23 -8.77 21.34
CA THR A 259 -2.36 -8.80 20.42
C THR A 259 -2.58 -10.18 19.79
N LEU A 260 -1.49 -10.87 19.47
CA LEU A 260 -1.51 -12.22 18.90
C LEU A 260 -1.60 -13.34 19.96
N GLU A 261 -1.57 -12.98 21.25
CA GLU A 261 -1.63 -13.93 22.38
C GLU A 261 -0.51 -15.00 22.33
N VAL A 262 0.70 -14.56 21.95
CA VAL A 262 1.89 -15.44 21.85
C VAL A 262 2.96 -15.04 22.86
N PRO A 263 3.73 -15.99 23.43
CA PRO A 263 4.79 -15.66 24.37
C PRO A 263 5.94 -14.92 23.68
N LEU A 264 6.27 -13.72 24.17
CA LEU A 264 7.41 -12.94 23.70
C LEU A 264 8.71 -13.68 23.95
N GLY A 265 9.65 -13.63 23.00
CA GLY A 265 10.97 -14.23 23.06
C GLY A 265 12.11 -13.23 22.96
N GLU A 266 13.33 -13.71 23.24
CA GLU A 266 14.56 -12.99 22.94
C GLU A 266 14.73 -12.84 21.41
N ASP A 267 15.43 -11.80 20.97
CA ASP A 267 15.73 -11.58 19.55
C ASP A 267 16.42 -12.79 18.91
N GLU A 268 15.96 -13.18 17.73
CA GLU A 268 16.52 -14.29 16.97
C GLU A 268 16.61 -13.91 15.48
N SER A 269 17.79 -13.48 15.04
CA SER A 269 17.97 -13.03 13.67
C SER A 269 17.78 -14.18 12.67
N LEU A 270 16.72 -14.09 11.86
CA LEU A 270 16.39 -15.04 10.80
C LEU A 270 15.67 -14.32 9.63
N SER A 271 15.74 -14.90 8.43
CA SER A 271 14.91 -14.46 7.31
C SER A 271 13.47 -14.91 7.53
N VAL A 272 12.56 -13.95 7.65
CA VAL A 272 11.10 -14.24 7.71
C VAL A 272 10.64 -14.83 6.40
N ALA A 273 11.19 -14.36 5.26
CA ALA A 273 10.86 -14.88 3.95
C ALA A 273 11.14 -16.37 3.85
N ASP A 274 12.36 -16.80 4.23
CA ASP A 274 12.72 -18.20 4.19
C ASP A 274 11.98 -19.02 5.26
N TYR A 275 11.88 -18.48 6.48
CA TYR A 275 11.22 -19.16 7.59
C TYR A 275 9.77 -19.50 7.28
N VAL A 276 9.02 -18.53 6.77
CA VAL A 276 7.60 -18.70 6.46
C VAL A 276 7.41 -19.67 5.30
N MET A 277 8.07 -19.44 4.17
CA MET A 277 7.80 -20.21 2.94
C MET A 277 8.21 -21.66 3.00
N GLN A 278 9.15 -22.05 3.87
CA GLN A 278 9.55 -23.43 4.10
C GLN A 278 8.56 -24.24 4.95
N ARG A 279 7.51 -23.63 5.50
CA ARG A 279 6.60 -24.23 6.49
C ARG A 279 5.18 -24.45 6.00
N GLU A 280 4.98 -24.55 4.67
CA GLU A 280 3.64 -24.79 4.11
C GLU A 280 2.92 -26.02 4.73
N PRO A 281 3.58 -27.19 4.97
CA PRO A 281 2.90 -28.33 5.60
C PRO A 281 2.43 -28.03 7.05
N LEU A 282 3.22 -27.27 7.82
CA LEU A 282 2.84 -26.86 9.17
C LEU A 282 1.68 -25.87 9.12
N TRP A 283 1.72 -24.94 8.16
CA TRP A 283 0.63 -24.00 7.95
C TRP A 283 -0.70 -24.70 7.65
N GLN A 284 -0.70 -25.73 6.80
CA GLN A 284 -1.90 -26.54 6.51
C GLN A 284 -2.52 -27.14 7.78
N ASN A 285 -1.71 -27.58 8.73
CA ASN A 285 -2.18 -28.09 10.01
C ASN A 285 -2.82 -26.96 10.87
N ILE A 286 -2.24 -25.74 10.83
CA ILE A 286 -2.80 -24.57 11.53
C ILE A 286 -4.14 -24.18 10.89
N VAL A 287 -4.23 -24.13 9.55
CA VAL A 287 -5.47 -23.87 8.81
C VAL A 287 -6.59 -24.82 9.24
N ALA A 288 -6.29 -26.13 9.23
CA ALA A 288 -7.26 -27.15 9.61
C ALA A 288 -7.71 -27.03 11.08
N LYS A 289 -6.76 -26.80 11.99
CA LYS A 289 -7.01 -26.65 13.43
C LYS A 289 -7.87 -25.42 13.75
N HIS A 290 -7.57 -24.27 13.15
CA HIS A 290 -8.21 -23.00 13.43
C HIS A 290 -9.35 -22.65 12.45
N LYS A 291 -9.57 -23.47 11.41
CA LYS A 291 -10.58 -23.27 10.37
C LYS A 291 -10.42 -21.91 9.69
N LEU A 292 -9.20 -21.61 9.26
CA LEU A 292 -8.89 -20.34 8.61
C LEU A 292 -9.53 -20.28 7.23
N SER A 293 -9.78 -19.06 6.73
CA SER A 293 -10.46 -18.82 5.44
C SER A 293 -9.51 -19.03 4.26
N GLU A 294 -8.21 -18.75 4.43
CA GLU A 294 -7.19 -18.92 3.39
C GLU A 294 -6.31 -20.15 3.64
N ASN A 295 -6.04 -20.91 2.58
CA ASN A 295 -5.45 -22.24 2.71
C ASN A 295 -3.94 -22.29 2.54
N THR A 296 -3.32 -21.34 1.81
CA THR A 296 -1.88 -21.41 1.51
C THR A 296 -1.15 -20.17 2.02
N LEU A 297 0.11 -20.34 2.37
CA LEU A 297 0.98 -19.21 2.73
C LEU A 297 1.02 -18.15 1.63
N LYS A 298 1.11 -18.57 0.36
CA LYS A 298 1.13 -17.65 -0.78
C LYS A 298 -0.13 -16.78 -0.88
N GLN A 299 -1.31 -17.33 -0.57
CA GLN A 299 -2.57 -16.57 -0.55
C GLN A 299 -2.58 -15.50 0.52
N ILE A 300 -1.89 -15.72 1.65
CA ILE A 300 -1.90 -14.78 2.77
C ILE A 300 -0.77 -13.76 2.68
N VAL A 301 0.46 -14.21 2.46
CA VAL A 301 1.62 -13.31 2.51
C VAL A 301 1.92 -12.64 1.17
N GLY A 302 1.44 -13.18 0.05
CA GLY A 302 1.76 -12.68 -1.30
C GLY A 302 3.28 -12.59 -1.51
N GLU A 303 3.77 -11.40 -1.83
CA GLU A 303 5.21 -11.08 -1.90
C GLU A 303 5.69 -10.30 -0.66
N SER A 304 4.82 -10.09 0.35
CA SER A 304 5.14 -9.28 1.53
C SER A 304 6.17 -9.91 2.47
N HIS A 305 6.44 -11.21 2.35
CA HIS A 305 7.49 -11.88 3.11
C HIS A 305 8.90 -11.34 2.78
N HIS A 306 9.18 -11.01 1.51
CA HIS A 306 10.42 -10.32 1.12
C HIS A 306 10.48 -8.90 1.68
N TYR A 307 9.33 -8.21 1.72
CA TYR A 307 9.24 -6.88 2.30
C TYR A 307 9.49 -6.89 3.82
N ALA A 308 9.11 -7.96 4.52
CA ALA A 308 9.35 -8.11 5.95
C ALA A 308 10.85 -8.15 6.28
N ASP A 309 11.64 -8.91 5.55
CA ASP A 309 13.09 -8.96 5.74
C ASP A 309 13.75 -7.57 5.55
N LEU A 310 13.31 -6.82 4.54
CA LEU A 310 13.75 -5.45 4.34
C LEU A 310 13.36 -4.53 5.51
N CYS A 311 12.10 -4.57 5.93
CA CYS A 311 11.58 -3.71 7.00
C CYS A 311 12.18 -4.03 8.36
N PHE A 312 12.46 -5.29 8.64
CA PHE A 312 13.10 -5.75 9.87
C PHE A 312 14.64 -5.65 9.85
N ALA A 313 15.21 -5.13 8.74
CA ALA A 313 16.66 -5.02 8.55
C ALA A 313 17.39 -6.36 8.67
N HIS A 314 16.77 -7.49 8.23
CA HIS A 314 17.40 -8.80 8.28
C HIS A 314 18.78 -8.79 7.60
N GLY A 315 19.77 -9.44 8.24
CA GLY A 315 21.16 -9.48 7.75
C GLY A 315 21.96 -8.18 7.89
N THR A 316 21.34 -7.09 8.33
CA THR A 316 21.98 -5.78 8.52
C THR A 316 22.54 -5.68 9.95
N ARG A 317 23.83 -5.39 10.08
CA ARG A 317 24.53 -5.27 11.37
C ARG A 317 24.89 -3.84 11.73
N GLU A 318 25.04 -2.99 10.72
CA GLU A 318 25.41 -1.58 10.88
C GLU A 318 24.16 -0.69 10.72
N PRO A 319 24.09 0.44 11.45
CA PRO A 319 23.00 1.38 11.28
C PRO A 319 22.84 1.84 9.83
N THR A 320 21.64 1.72 9.29
CA THR A 320 21.32 2.23 7.95
C THR A 320 20.90 3.70 8.02
N PRO A 321 21.14 4.50 6.96
CA PRO A 321 20.62 5.86 6.90
C PRO A 321 19.10 5.88 7.12
N PRO A 322 18.58 6.83 7.93
CA PRO A 322 17.14 6.92 8.20
C PRO A 322 16.37 7.33 6.94
N ILE A 323 15.13 6.84 6.83
CA ILE A 323 14.21 7.11 5.73
C ILE A 323 12.99 7.82 6.34
N PHE A 324 13.07 9.14 6.53
CA PHE A 324 11.98 9.94 7.09
C PHE A 324 11.51 11.00 6.09
N VAL A 325 10.20 11.24 6.08
CA VAL A 325 9.58 12.27 5.26
C VAL A 325 8.94 13.36 6.11
N SER A 326 8.79 14.54 5.55
CA SER A 326 8.11 15.64 6.22
C SER A 326 6.64 15.65 5.83
N THR A 327 5.74 15.62 6.81
CA THR A 327 4.29 15.79 6.61
C THR A 327 3.81 17.20 6.92
N VAL A 328 4.75 18.14 7.18
CA VAL A 328 4.41 19.53 7.52
C VAL A 328 3.55 20.19 6.44
N LYS A 329 3.84 19.92 5.16
CA LYS A 329 3.11 20.54 4.04
C LYS A 329 1.64 20.14 4.02
N ILE A 330 1.32 18.86 4.15
CA ILE A 330 -0.06 18.38 4.12
C ILE A 330 -0.84 18.86 5.37
N HIS A 331 -0.22 18.88 6.54
CA HIS A 331 -0.83 19.41 7.75
C HIS A 331 -1.13 20.92 7.63
N GLN A 332 -0.21 21.71 7.07
CA GLN A 332 -0.44 23.14 6.79
C GLN A 332 -1.52 23.38 5.74
N ALA A 333 -1.73 22.43 4.82
CA ALA A 333 -2.82 22.47 3.86
C ALA A 333 -4.18 22.04 4.44
N GLY A 334 -4.23 21.63 5.71
CA GLY A 334 -5.46 21.36 6.46
C GLY A 334 -5.81 19.87 6.64
N PHE A 335 -5.04 18.94 6.10
CA PHE A 335 -5.21 17.51 6.40
C PHE A 335 -4.38 17.16 7.65
N THR A 336 -5.03 17.14 8.82
CA THR A 336 -4.38 17.03 10.12
C THR A 336 -4.59 15.69 10.83
N GLN A 337 -5.18 14.73 10.15
CA GLN A 337 -5.39 13.39 10.72
C GLN A 337 -4.06 12.70 11.00
N THR A 338 -4.01 11.97 12.11
CA THR A 338 -2.87 11.16 12.55
C THR A 338 -3.36 9.84 13.12
N TYR A 339 -2.49 8.85 13.16
CA TYR A 339 -2.72 7.55 13.81
C TYR A 339 -1.54 7.19 14.70
N ASN A 340 -1.80 6.40 15.74
CA ASN A 340 -0.75 5.73 16.49
C ASN A 340 -0.31 4.47 15.72
N SER A 341 0.98 4.31 15.49
CA SER A 341 1.52 3.22 14.66
C SER A 341 1.40 1.86 15.33
N GLU A 342 1.62 1.77 16.64
CA GLU A 342 1.44 0.54 17.41
C GLU A 342 -0.03 0.11 17.40
N GLU A 343 -0.95 1.04 17.67
CA GLU A 343 -2.39 0.78 17.61
C GLU A 343 -2.83 0.36 16.20
N SER A 344 -2.26 0.94 15.15
CA SER A 344 -2.55 0.56 13.76
C SER A 344 -2.15 -0.89 13.46
N PHE A 345 -0.94 -1.30 13.85
CA PHE A 345 -0.51 -2.68 13.68
C PHE A 345 -1.36 -3.65 14.50
N CYS A 346 -1.59 -3.35 15.77
CA CYS A 346 -2.42 -4.17 16.65
C CYS A 346 -3.87 -4.28 16.15
N TYR A 347 -4.45 -3.17 15.69
CA TYR A 347 -5.79 -3.14 15.12
C TYR A 347 -5.91 -4.08 13.91
N TRP A 348 -4.98 -3.98 12.95
CA TRP A 348 -5.05 -4.81 11.74
C TRP A 348 -4.72 -6.27 11.99
N LEU A 349 -3.87 -6.59 12.96
CA LEU A 349 -3.68 -7.97 13.41
C LEU A 349 -4.94 -8.54 14.05
N GLY A 350 -5.66 -7.75 14.86
CA GLY A 350 -6.96 -8.12 15.41
C GLY A 350 -8.01 -8.38 14.33
N ASP A 351 -8.13 -7.48 13.33
CA ASP A 351 -9.02 -7.65 12.17
C ASP A 351 -8.73 -8.96 11.39
N LEU A 352 -7.46 -9.25 11.15
CA LEU A 352 -7.06 -10.49 10.47
C LEU A 352 -7.45 -11.74 11.26
N ARG A 353 -7.38 -11.70 12.62
CA ARG A 353 -7.84 -12.77 13.51
C ARG A 353 -9.36 -12.93 13.46
N GLU A 354 -10.10 -11.82 13.57
CA GLU A 354 -11.58 -11.82 13.51
C GLU A 354 -12.08 -12.40 12.18
N ARG A 355 -11.42 -12.07 11.07
CA ARG A 355 -11.72 -12.60 9.75
C ARG A 355 -11.18 -14.01 9.51
N ARG A 356 -10.50 -14.60 10.48
CA ARG A 356 -9.85 -15.92 10.37
C ARG A 356 -8.87 -16.05 9.22
N ILE A 357 -8.14 -15.01 8.92
CA ILE A 357 -6.99 -15.04 8.02
C ILE A 357 -5.77 -15.61 8.75
N ILE A 358 -5.64 -15.27 10.03
CA ILE A 358 -4.64 -15.80 10.98
C ILE A 358 -5.36 -16.33 12.24
N PRO A 359 -4.73 -17.21 13.04
CA PRO A 359 -5.32 -17.75 14.25
C PRO A 359 -5.51 -16.74 15.37
#